data_f53bdec2543ea04ad4a377747544f8c9
#
_entry.id   f53bdec2543ea04ad4a377747544f8c9
#
_cell.length_a   1.000
_cell.length_b   1.000
_cell.length_c   1.000
_cell.angle_alpha   90.00
_cell.angle_beta   90.00
_cell.angle_gamma   90.00
#
_symmetry.space_group_name_H-M   'P 1'
#
loop_
_entity.id
_entity.type
_entity.pdbx_description
1 polymer ?
#
loop_
_entity_poly.entity_id
_entity_poly.type
_entity_poly.pdbx_seq_one_letter_code
_entity_poly.pdbx_strand_id
1 'polypeptide(L)'
;MGFAVFSHWVLDLVAHPRDLAIYDNTWKVGFGLWNYRDPEFALEIGLLGAGILLYLTRNVMPAIRKTAVIAFGAALVVIQVGDTYVPRNPLTDKETVMGVWIFYTLFVVFAFLIEKIGSRQQANAA
;
A
#
# COMPACT_ATOMS: atom_id res chain seq x y z
N MET A 1 4.74 -13.13 -11.93
CA MET A 1 5.06 -13.19 -10.48
C MET A 1 6.48 -12.76 -10.14
N GLY A 2 7.54 -13.18 -10.83
CA GLY A 2 8.93 -12.81 -10.49
C GLY A 2 9.21 -11.30 -10.44
N PHE A 3 8.62 -10.50 -11.33
CA PHE A 3 8.80 -9.04 -11.31
C PHE A 3 8.24 -8.40 -10.04
N ALA A 4 7.09 -8.85 -9.55
CA ALA A 4 6.50 -8.32 -8.32
C ALA A 4 7.35 -8.64 -7.08
N VAL A 5 7.90 -9.84 -7.00
CA VAL A 5 8.82 -10.23 -5.91
C VAL A 5 10.11 -9.42 -5.97
N PHE A 6 10.68 -9.25 -7.16
CA PHE A 6 11.90 -8.46 -7.35
C PHE A 6 11.69 -6.98 -7.01
N SER A 7 10.57 -6.38 -7.44
CA SER A 7 10.26 -4.97 -7.12
C SER A 7 10.08 -4.76 -5.62
N HIS A 8 9.47 -5.72 -4.92
CA HIS A 8 9.36 -5.67 -3.45
C HIS A 8 10.74 -5.67 -2.80
N TRP A 9 11.63 -6.58 -3.22
CA TRP A 9 13.00 -6.61 -2.71
C TRP A 9 13.78 -5.31 -2.96
N VAL A 10 13.57 -4.67 -4.12
CA VAL A 10 14.20 -3.36 -4.42
C VAL A 10 13.67 -2.27 -3.49
N LEU A 11 12.38 -2.27 -3.18
CA LEU A 11 11.79 -1.33 -2.22
C LEU A 11 12.32 -1.57 -0.80
N ASP A 12 12.44 -2.83 -0.40
CA ASP A 12 13.05 -3.20 0.88
C ASP A 12 14.50 -2.71 0.98
N LEU A 13 15.29 -2.86 -0.09
CA LEU A 13 16.66 -2.36 -0.15
C LEU A 13 16.75 -0.84 0.08
N VAL A 14 15.77 -0.08 -0.44
CA VAL A 14 15.70 1.37 -0.25
C VAL A 14 15.23 1.72 1.17
N ALA A 15 14.21 1.02 1.66
CA ALA A 15 13.53 1.33 2.92
C ALA A 15 14.34 0.90 4.14
N HIS A 16 14.83 -0.34 4.15
CA HIS A 16 15.51 -0.92 5.30
C HIS A 16 16.85 -0.24 5.63
N PRO A 17 17.19 -0.10 6.90
CA PRO A 17 18.58 0.15 7.32
C PRO A 17 19.45 -1.05 6.91
N ARG A 18 20.74 -1.04 7.24
CA ARG A 18 21.67 -2.13 6.88
C ARG A 18 21.41 -3.42 7.70
N ASP A 19 20.19 -3.92 7.62
CA ASP A 19 19.72 -5.14 8.29
C ASP A 19 19.11 -6.17 7.33
N LEU A 20 18.85 -5.78 6.07
CA LEU A 20 18.33 -6.67 5.03
C LEU A 20 19.39 -7.68 4.60
N ALA A 21 19.18 -8.95 4.92
CA ALA A 21 20.11 -10.01 4.56
C ALA A 21 19.99 -10.40 3.08
N ILE A 22 21.12 -10.41 2.35
CA ILE A 22 21.16 -10.93 0.97
C ILE A 22 21.30 -12.47 0.99
N TYR A 23 22.13 -13.00 1.86
CA TYR A 23 22.39 -14.43 1.94
C TYR A 23 22.75 -14.83 3.38
N ASP A 24 22.09 -15.89 3.87
CA ASP A 24 22.36 -16.56 5.16
C ASP A 24 22.62 -15.59 6.34
N ASN A 25 21.86 -14.51 6.42
CA ASN A 25 21.97 -13.47 7.46
C ASN A 25 23.37 -12.81 7.59
N THR A 26 24.25 -12.99 6.61
CA THR A 26 25.66 -12.55 6.69
C THR A 26 25.89 -11.21 5.97
N TRP A 27 25.41 -11.04 4.76
CA TRP A 27 25.60 -9.82 3.97
C TRP A 27 24.36 -8.94 4.11
N LYS A 28 24.48 -7.93 4.96
CA LYS A 28 23.38 -7.02 5.25
C LYS A 28 23.52 -5.74 4.45
N VAL A 29 22.43 -5.38 3.74
CA VAL A 29 22.33 -4.18 2.91
C VAL A 29 21.10 -3.39 3.30
N GLY A 30 21.02 -2.15 2.81
CA GLY A 30 19.89 -1.24 2.99
C GLY A 30 20.35 0.20 2.93
N PHE A 31 19.53 1.08 2.36
CA PHE A 31 19.82 2.51 2.28
C PHE A 31 19.27 3.30 3.46
N GLY A 32 18.38 2.68 4.25
CA GLY A 32 17.91 3.24 5.52
C GLY A 32 16.91 4.39 5.39
N LEU A 33 16.07 4.38 4.35
CA LEU A 33 15.06 5.41 4.16
C LEU A 33 14.14 5.54 5.38
N TRP A 34 13.85 4.44 6.08
CA TRP A 34 13.07 4.41 7.32
C TRP A 34 13.62 5.30 8.45
N ASN A 35 14.90 5.69 8.37
CA ASN A 35 15.46 6.64 9.32
C ASN A 35 15.04 8.10 9.02
N TYR A 36 14.39 8.34 7.89
CA TYR A 36 14.03 9.67 7.40
C TYR A 36 12.53 9.73 7.11
N ARG A 37 11.75 10.13 8.10
CA ARG A 37 10.28 10.14 8.06
C ARG A 37 9.68 10.82 6.81
N ASP A 38 10.13 12.03 6.49
CA ASP A 38 9.53 12.79 5.39
C ASP A 38 9.86 12.23 4.00
N PRO A 39 11.11 11.81 3.69
CA PRO A 39 11.42 11.11 2.45
C PRO A 39 10.72 9.76 2.32
N GLU A 40 10.58 9.00 3.40
CA GLU A 40 9.83 7.74 3.42
C GLU A 40 8.36 7.99 3.07
N PHE A 41 7.71 8.90 3.79
CA PHE A 41 6.33 9.30 3.53
C PHE A 41 6.13 9.76 2.07
N ALA A 42 7.05 10.58 1.54
CA ALA A 42 6.97 11.06 0.16
C ALA A 42 7.06 9.91 -0.86
N LEU A 43 7.93 8.91 -0.62
CA LEU A 43 8.04 7.72 -1.48
C LEU A 43 6.74 6.92 -1.46
N GLU A 44 6.19 6.64 -0.30
CA GLU A 44 4.96 5.85 -0.13
C GLU A 44 3.76 6.51 -0.81
N ILE A 45 3.55 7.82 -0.56
CA ILE A 45 2.48 8.58 -1.21
C ILE A 45 2.70 8.66 -2.73
N GLY A 46 3.95 8.83 -3.18
CA GLY A 46 4.30 8.82 -4.59
C GLY A 46 3.97 7.50 -5.28
N LEU A 47 4.31 6.38 -4.66
CA LEU A 47 4.01 5.03 -5.18
C LEU A 47 2.50 4.76 -5.19
N LEU A 48 1.78 5.12 -4.12
CA LEU A 48 0.33 5.00 -4.05
C LEU A 48 -0.35 5.83 -5.16
N GLY A 49 0.06 7.10 -5.32
CA GLY A 49 -0.47 7.99 -6.35
C GLY A 49 -0.19 7.48 -7.76
N ALA A 50 1.04 7.01 -8.01
CA ALA A 50 1.42 6.41 -9.30
C ALA A 50 0.59 5.14 -9.60
N GLY A 51 0.38 4.28 -8.60
CA GLY A 51 -0.44 3.08 -8.72
C GLY A 51 -1.90 3.40 -9.06
N ILE A 52 -2.50 4.37 -8.36
CA ILE A 52 -3.87 4.84 -8.63
C ILE A 52 -3.97 5.44 -10.04
N LEU A 53 -3.01 6.30 -10.41
CA LEU A 53 -3.00 6.93 -11.74
C LEU A 53 -2.90 5.88 -12.85
N LEU A 54 -1.98 4.93 -12.73
CA LEU A 54 -1.84 3.82 -13.68
C LEU A 54 -3.12 3.00 -13.77
N TYR A 55 -3.74 2.68 -12.63
CA TYR A 55 -4.99 1.93 -12.61
C TYR A 55 -6.12 2.68 -13.30
N LEU A 56 -6.28 3.98 -13.04
CA LEU A 56 -7.34 4.82 -13.63
C LEU A 56 -7.14 5.06 -15.13
N THR A 57 -5.89 5.15 -15.59
CA THR A 57 -5.58 5.41 -17.01
C THR A 57 -5.59 4.17 -17.87
N ARG A 58 -5.28 2.99 -17.30
CA ARG A 58 -5.21 1.73 -18.04
C ARG A 58 -6.52 0.96 -18.09
N ASN A 59 -7.49 1.31 -17.23
CA ASN A 59 -8.76 0.61 -17.16
C ASN A 59 -9.92 1.51 -17.57
N VAL A 60 -10.71 1.07 -18.56
CA VAL A 60 -12.00 1.70 -18.86
C VAL A 60 -13.01 1.24 -17.82
N MET A 61 -13.54 2.17 -17.04
CA MET A 61 -14.45 1.85 -15.95
C MET A 61 -15.51 2.92 -15.76
N PRO A 62 -16.68 2.58 -15.20
CA PRO A 62 -17.74 3.53 -14.90
C PRO A 62 -17.32 4.56 -13.85
N ALA A 63 -17.95 5.75 -13.87
CA ALA A 63 -17.61 6.86 -12.99
C ALA A 63 -17.64 6.47 -11.50
N ILE A 64 -18.64 5.70 -11.07
CA ILE A 64 -18.75 5.24 -9.68
C ILE A 64 -17.53 4.42 -9.23
N ARG A 65 -16.99 3.56 -10.11
CA ARG A 65 -15.81 2.79 -9.79
C ARG A 65 -14.57 3.69 -9.69
N LYS A 66 -14.43 4.68 -10.58
CA LYS A 66 -13.35 5.67 -10.49
C LYS A 66 -13.41 6.43 -9.17
N THR A 67 -14.60 6.92 -8.79
CA THR A 67 -14.81 7.62 -7.52
C THR A 67 -14.46 6.72 -6.32
N ALA A 68 -14.88 5.46 -6.34
CA ALA A 68 -14.56 4.52 -5.27
C ALA A 68 -13.05 4.25 -5.14
N VAL A 69 -12.32 4.13 -6.25
CA VAL A 69 -10.85 3.97 -6.25
C VAL A 69 -10.17 5.21 -5.69
N ILE A 70 -10.60 6.41 -6.10
CA ILE A 70 -10.05 7.68 -5.60
C ILE A 70 -10.34 7.84 -4.10
N ALA A 71 -11.58 7.58 -3.67
CA ALA A 71 -11.96 7.66 -2.26
C ALA A 71 -11.15 6.67 -1.39
N PHE A 72 -10.93 5.47 -1.91
CA PHE A 72 -10.09 4.49 -1.24
C PHE A 72 -8.63 4.95 -1.13
N GLY A 73 -8.06 5.48 -2.22
CA GLY A 73 -6.71 6.06 -2.19
C GLY A 73 -6.60 7.21 -1.19
N ALA A 74 -7.59 8.11 -1.16
CA ALA A 74 -7.63 9.19 -0.19
C ALA A 74 -7.69 8.68 1.26
N ALA A 75 -8.47 7.64 1.53
CA ALA A 75 -8.52 7.00 2.84
C ALA A 75 -7.16 6.42 3.26
N LEU A 76 -6.45 5.76 2.33
CA LEU A 76 -5.10 5.25 2.58
C LEU A 76 -4.11 6.38 2.89
N VAL A 77 -4.18 7.52 2.17
CA VAL A 77 -3.35 8.70 2.47
C VAL A 77 -3.63 9.23 3.88
N VAL A 78 -4.90 9.33 4.29
CA VAL A 78 -5.28 9.78 5.63
C VAL A 78 -4.72 8.84 6.70
N ILE A 79 -4.83 7.53 6.49
CA ILE A 79 -4.25 6.52 7.39
C ILE A 79 -2.73 6.70 7.49
N GLN A 80 -2.05 6.86 6.36
CA GLN A 80 -0.61 7.02 6.30
C GLN A 80 -0.13 8.31 6.99
N VAL A 81 -0.84 9.43 6.79
CA VAL A 81 -0.57 10.68 7.53
C VAL A 81 -0.72 10.45 9.03
N GLY A 82 -1.80 9.78 9.45
CA GLY A 82 -2.02 9.45 10.86
C GLY A 82 -0.92 8.56 11.43
N ASP A 83 -0.48 7.56 10.67
CA ASP A 83 0.58 6.65 11.10
C ASP A 83 1.94 7.37 11.22
N THR A 84 2.27 8.19 10.24
CA THR A 84 3.56 8.88 10.16
C THR A 84 3.69 10.04 11.14
N TYR A 85 2.64 10.85 11.31
CA TYR A 85 2.75 12.16 12.00
C TYR A 85 2.03 12.24 13.34
N VAL A 86 1.09 11.34 13.65
CA VAL A 86 0.39 11.36 14.93
C VAL A 86 1.16 10.51 15.96
N PRO A 87 1.65 11.10 17.06
CA PRO A 87 2.30 10.35 18.12
C PRO A 87 1.36 9.28 18.71
N ARG A 88 1.83 8.05 18.78
CA ARG A 88 1.09 6.93 19.38
C ARG A 88 1.88 6.33 20.52
N ASN A 89 1.18 5.84 21.52
CA ASN A 89 1.80 4.95 22.49
C ASN A 89 2.22 3.65 21.78
N PRO A 90 3.37 3.07 22.15
CA PRO A 90 3.76 1.79 21.58
C PRO A 90 2.67 0.75 21.86
N LEU A 91 2.22 0.09 20.79
CA LEU A 91 1.26 -0.99 20.87
C LEU A 91 1.95 -2.24 21.43
N THR A 92 1.18 -3.07 22.13
CA THR A 92 1.64 -4.42 22.46
C THR A 92 1.72 -5.26 21.19
N ASP A 93 2.55 -6.30 21.16
CA ASP A 93 2.68 -7.23 20.02
C ASP A 93 1.32 -7.77 19.57
N LYS A 94 0.43 -8.08 20.55
CA LYS A 94 -0.92 -8.57 20.27
C LYS A 94 -1.78 -7.51 19.56
N GLU A 95 -1.75 -6.27 20.00
CA GLU A 95 -2.52 -5.17 19.38
C GLU A 95 -2.00 -4.88 17.97
N THR A 96 -0.69 -4.92 17.78
CA THR A 96 -0.06 -4.78 16.46
C THR A 96 -0.52 -5.86 15.51
N VAL A 97 -0.43 -7.14 15.92
CA VAL A 97 -0.86 -8.28 15.08
C VAL A 97 -2.35 -8.20 14.76
N MET A 98 -3.20 -7.88 15.74
CA MET A 98 -4.64 -7.73 15.51
C MET A 98 -4.94 -6.55 14.55
N GLY A 99 -4.27 -5.42 14.73
CA GLY A 99 -4.42 -4.25 13.85
C GLY A 99 -4.06 -4.57 12.41
N VAL A 100 -2.94 -5.25 12.19
CA VAL A 100 -2.49 -5.72 10.87
C VAL A 100 -3.52 -6.65 10.21
N TRP A 101 -4.03 -7.66 10.94
CA TRP A 101 -5.05 -8.58 10.42
C TRP A 101 -6.35 -7.87 10.04
N ILE A 102 -6.84 -6.96 10.90
CA ILE A 102 -8.03 -6.17 10.63
C ILE A 102 -7.82 -5.31 9.38
N PHE A 103 -6.69 -4.61 9.30
CA PHE A 103 -6.36 -3.74 8.17
C PHE A 103 -6.34 -4.51 6.85
N TYR A 104 -5.60 -5.61 6.76
CA TYR A 104 -5.52 -6.41 5.54
C TYR A 104 -6.87 -7.03 5.16
N THR A 105 -7.66 -7.49 6.13
CA THR A 105 -8.99 -8.03 5.87
C THR A 105 -9.90 -6.96 5.27
N LEU A 106 -9.94 -5.76 5.86
CA LEU A 106 -10.72 -4.64 5.35
C LEU A 106 -10.27 -4.22 3.96
N PHE A 107 -8.95 -4.19 3.71
CA PHE A 107 -8.37 -3.88 2.40
C PHE A 107 -8.85 -4.86 1.33
N VAL A 108 -8.77 -6.18 1.58
CA VAL A 108 -9.20 -7.22 0.64
C VAL A 108 -10.71 -7.14 0.38
N VAL A 109 -11.52 -6.98 1.44
CA VAL A 109 -12.97 -6.84 1.31
C VAL A 109 -13.33 -5.62 0.48
N PHE A 110 -12.69 -4.48 0.72
CA PHE A 110 -12.97 -3.25 -0.01
C PHE A 110 -12.56 -3.35 -1.49
N ALA A 111 -11.38 -3.92 -1.77
CA ALA A 111 -10.93 -4.17 -3.13
C ALA A 111 -11.93 -5.07 -3.91
N PHE A 112 -12.40 -6.15 -3.27
CA PHE A 112 -13.42 -7.04 -3.83
C PHE A 112 -14.74 -6.31 -4.10
N LEU A 113 -15.21 -5.45 -3.20
CA LEU A 113 -16.43 -4.68 -3.39
C LEU A 113 -16.33 -3.71 -4.57
N ILE A 114 -15.20 -3.01 -4.72
CA ILE A 114 -14.94 -2.11 -5.86
C ILE A 114 -15.01 -2.89 -7.19
N GLU A 115 -14.42 -4.07 -7.24
CA GLU A 115 -14.43 -4.91 -8.43
C GLU A 115 -15.86 -5.38 -8.77
N LYS A 116 -16.62 -5.82 -7.78
CA LYS A 116 -18.01 -6.28 -7.94
C LYS A 116 -18.96 -5.18 -8.42
N ILE A 117 -18.77 -3.93 -7.98
CA ILE A 117 -19.56 -2.79 -8.46
C ILE A 117 -19.35 -2.59 -9.98
N GLY A 118 -18.12 -2.71 -10.46
CA GLY A 118 -17.79 -2.56 -11.88
C GLY A 118 -18.38 -3.65 -12.76
N SER A 119 -18.35 -4.90 -12.33
CA SER A 119 -18.86 -6.04 -13.09
C SER A 119 -20.38 -6.05 -13.27
N ARG A 120 -21.13 -5.63 -12.23
CA ARG A 120 -22.60 -5.53 -12.30
C ARG A 120 -23.08 -4.47 -13.31
N GLN A 121 -22.38 -3.35 -13.42
CA GLN A 121 -22.78 -2.30 -14.37
C GLN A 121 -22.48 -2.68 -15.82
N GLN A 122 -21.42 -3.43 -16.08
CA GLN A 122 -21.15 -3.96 -17.42
C GLN A 122 -22.21 -4.98 -17.87
N ALA A 123 -22.65 -5.84 -16.95
CA ALA A 123 -23.71 -6.82 -17.24
C ALA A 123 -25.08 -6.19 -17.50
N ASN A 124 -25.37 -5.03 -16.89
CA ASN A 124 -26.64 -4.31 -17.10
C ASN A 124 -26.64 -3.38 -18.34
N ALA A 125 -25.48 -3.17 -18.97
CA ALA A 125 -25.31 -2.31 -20.15
C ALA A 125 -25.19 -3.10 -21.46
N ALA A 126 -25.11 -4.42 -21.38
CA ALA A 126 -25.07 -5.38 -22.50
C ALA A 126 -26.44 -5.99 -22.75
#